data_07ab8ac365fcc973830aaa17832a5d3f
#
_entry.id   07ab8ac365fcc973830aaa17832a5d3f
#
_cell.length_a   1.000
_cell.length_b   1.000
_cell.length_c   1.000
_cell.angle_alpha   90.00
_cell.angle_beta   90.00
_cell.angle_gamma   90.00
#
_symmetry.space_group_name_H-M   'P 1'
#
loop_
_entity.id
_entity.type
_entity.pdbx_description
1 polymer ?
#
loop_
_entity_poly.entity_id
_entity_poly.type
_entity_poly.pdbx_seq_one_letter_code
_entity_poly.pdbx_strand_id
1 'polypeptide(L)'
;MSQLTAGELLDKYVTTLSPETDIHTAMETLLKKKLSGAPVVDDDKRVVGILSEKDCLKIVMASAFERLPEGKVRDYMTTDVVTVTPRSTIYDIVDHFLKTPFRRLPVVEGEKLVGVVSRTNVVKAIAAMRDNPDLYGTPDVSSPADEGAGVDSAMRRARGQ
;
A
#
# COMPACT_ATOMS: atom_id res chain seq x y z
N MET A 1 0.32 -10.65 25.13
CA MET A 1 -0.28 -11.07 23.85
C MET A 1 0.24 -10.15 22.77
N SER A 2 0.91 -10.68 21.79
CA SER A 2 1.44 -9.87 20.70
C SER A 2 0.36 -9.63 19.64
N GLN A 3 0.15 -8.37 19.30
CA GLN A 3 -0.69 -8.01 18.16
C GLN A 3 0.01 -8.42 16.87
N LEU A 4 -0.76 -8.83 15.86
CA LEU A 4 -0.23 -9.04 14.52
C LEU A 4 0.41 -7.75 13.98
N THR A 5 1.58 -7.91 13.39
CA THR A 5 2.37 -6.81 12.85
C THR A 5 2.55 -6.93 11.33
N ALA A 6 2.97 -5.82 10.71
CA ALA A 6 3.31 -5.83 9.29
C ALA A 6 4.38 -6.87 8.95
N GLY A 7 5.34 -7.10 9.85
CA GLY A 7 6.38 -8.11 9.67
C GLY A 7 5.86 -9.53 9.54
N GLU A 8 4.72 -9.83 10.17
CA GLU A 8 4.04 -11.13 10.09
C GLU A 8 3.08 -11.24 8.91
N LEU A 9 2.61 -10.10 8.39
CA LEU A 9 1.61 -10.02 7.32
C LEU A 9 2.21 -9.80 5.93
N LEU A 10 3.44 -9.28 5.84
CA LEU A 10 4.03 -8.82 4.58
C LEU A 10 4.36 -9.97 3.63
N ASP A 11 4.26 -9.66 2.34
CA ASP A 11 4.87 -10.45 1.28
C ASP A 11 6.30 -9.95 1.07
N LYS A 12 7.27 -10.84 1.18
CA LYS A 12 8.70 -10.53 0.99
C LYS A 12 9.10 -10.50 -0.48
N TYR A 13 8.45 -11.31 -1.31
CA TYR A 13 8.72 -11.41 -2.73
C TYR A 13 7.85 -10.41 -3.49
N VAL A 14 8.38 -9.22 -3.68
CA VAL A 14 7.66 -8.09 -4.25
C VAL A 14 8.28 -7.69 -5.57
N THR A 15 7.45 -7.53 -6.59
CA THR A 15 7.87 -6.88 -7.83
C THR A 15 8.06 -5.40 -7.55
N THR A 16 9.25 -4.89 -7.87
CA THR A 16 9.60 -3.47 -7.77
C THR A 16 9.92 -2.89 -9.13
N LEU A 17 9.79 -1.60 -9.26
CA LEU A 17 10.16 -0.84 -10.44
C LEU A 17 11.32 0.10 -10.10
N SER A 18 12.15 0.42 -11.11
CA SER A 18 13.12 1.48 -11.00
C SER A 18 12.52 2.80 -11.50
N PRO A 19 12.86 3.96 -10.90
CA PRO A 19 12.43 5.25 -11.43
C PRO A 19 12.91 5.51 -12.86
N GLU A 20 13.97 4.83 -13.28
CA GLU A 20 14.56 4.96 -14.63
C GLU A 20 13.94 4.02 -15.67
N THR A 21 13.06 3.10 -15.25
CA THR A 21 12.39 2.17 -16.16
C THR A 21 11.49 2.93 -17.12
N ASP A 22 11.55 2.56 -18.40
CA ASP A 22 10.61 3.05 -19.41
C ASP A 22 9.17 2.78 -19.00
N ILE A 23 8.28 3.75 -19.18
CA ILE A 23 6.91 3.68 -18.70
C ILE A 23 6.12 2.55 -19.36
N HIS A 24 6.33 2.25 -20.63
CA HIS A 24 5.70 1.12 -21.30
C HIS A 24 6.12 -0.21 -20.71
N THR A 25 7.42 -0.38 -20.49
CA THR A 25 7.97 -1.58 -19.84
C THR A 25 7.38 -1.76 -18.44
N ALA A 26 7.22 -0.67 -17.70
CA ALA A 26 6.60 -0.71 -16.37
C ALA A 26 5.13 -1.13 -16.44
N MET A 27 4.36 -0.59 -17.38
CA MET A 27 2.96 -0.98 -17.60
C MET A 27 2.84 -2.47 -17.97
N GLU A 28 3.68 -2.95 -18.88
CA GLU A 28 3.71 -4.36 -19.26
C GLU A 28 4.03 -5.26 -18.05
N THR A 29 4.94 -4.83 -17.19
CA THR A 29 5.28 -5.54 -15.96
C THR A 29 4.07 -5.65 -15.03
N LEU A 30 3.36 -4.55 -14.79
CA LEU A 30 2.16 -4.55 -13.96
C LEU A 30 1.09 -5.49 -14.54
N LEU A 31 0.83 -5.43 -15.84
CA LEU A 31 -0.15 -6.27 -16.52
C LEU A 31 0.22 -7.75 -16.47
N LYS A 32 1.47 -8.07 -16.80
CA LYS A 32 1.97 -9.44 -16.80
C LYS A 32 1.94 -10.10 -15.42
N LYS A 33 2.25 -9.33 -14.39
CA LYS A 33 2.23 -9.78 -12.99
C LYS A 33 0.86 -9.65 -12.33
N LYS A 34 -0.14 -9.11 -13.04
CA LYS A 34 -1.49 -8.86 -12.53
C LYS A 34 -1.49 -8.00 -11.25
N LEU A 35 -0.70 -6.93 -11.26
CA LEU A 35 -0.53 -6.01 -10.16
C LEU A 35 -1.30 -4.71 -10.42
N SER A 36 -1.99 -4.20 -9.42
CA SER A 36 -2.62 -2.87 -9.45
C SER A 36 -1.62 -1.73 -9.24
N GLY A 37 -0.42 -2.05 -8.82
CA GLY A 37 0.68 -1.11 -8.60
C GLY A 37 1.89 -1.81 -8.02
N ALA A 38 3.02 -1.12 -8.04
CA ALA A 38 4.27 -1.63 -7.49
C ALA A 38 5.09 -0.50 -6.86
N PRO A 39 5.85 -0.80 -5.79
CA PRO A 39 6.80 0.14 -5.24
C PRO A 39 7.90 0.47 -6.25
N VAL A 40 8.28 1.73 -6.29
CA VAL A 40 9.42 2.22 -7.05
C VAL A 40 10.58 2.42 -6.08
N VAL A 41 11.69 1.77 -6.36
CA VAL A 41 12.88 1.81 -5.50
C VAL A 41 14.10 2.28 -6.28
N ASP A 42 14.99 2.98 -5.60
CA ASP A 42 16.29 3.38 -6.14
C ASP A 42 17.32 2.23 -6.07
N ASP A 43 18.56 2.51 -6.46
CA ASP A 43 19.66 1.53 -6.48
C ASP A 43 20.03 1.04 -5.07
N ASP A 44 19.70 1.81 -4.03
CA ASP A 44 19.89 1.45 -2.62
C ASP A 44 18.66 0.76 -2.01
N LYS A 45 17.68 0.40 -2.85
CA LYS A 45 16.39 -0.21 -2.44
C LYS A 45 15.52 0.68 -1.56
N ARG A 46 15.74 1.99 -1.58
CA ARG A 46 14.86 2.95 -0.90
C ARG A 46 13.60 3.17 -1.71
N VAL A 47 12.47 3.22 -1.02
CA VAL A 47 11.18 3.53 -1.66
C VAL A 47 11.16 5.01 -2.04
N VAL A 48 11.06 5.30 -3.33
CA VAL A 48 11.00 6.66 -3.87
C VAL A 48 9.63 7.02 -4.44
N GLY A 49 8.77 6.04 -4.62
CA GLY A 49 7.42 6.25 -5.14
C GLY A 49 6.63 4.95 -5.25
N ILE A 50 5.44 5.09 -5.77
CA ILE A 50 4.57 3.98 -6.21
C ILE A 50 4.05 4.31 -7.60
N LEU A 51 4.09 3.32 -8.50
CA LEU A 51 3.39 3.39 -9.77
C LEU A 51 2.15 2.49 -9.69
N SER A 52 0.98 3.09 -9.88
CA SER A 52 -0.30 2.39 -9.86
C SER A 52 -0.95 2.38 -11.25
N GLU A 53 -1.96 1.52 -11.44
CA GLU A 53 -2.80 1.57 -12.64
C GLU A 53 -3.42 2.96 -12.84
N LYS A 54 -3.83 3.62 -11.75
CA LYS A 54 -4.37 4.97 -11.80
C LYS A 54 -3.35 5.99 -12.33
N ASP A 55 -2.08 5.87 -11.94
CA ASP A 55 -1.01 6.70 -12.49
C ASP A 55 -0.82 6.47 -13.98
N CYS A 56 -0.94 5.22 -14.44
CA CYS A 56 -0.90 4.88 -15.86
C CYS A 56 -2.08 5.48 -16.64
N LEU A 57 -3.26 5.57 -16.04
CA LEU A 57 -4.41 6.23 -16.67
C LEU A 57 -4.18 7.74 -16.87
N LYS A 58 -3.45 8.39 -15.98
CA LYS A 58 -3.09 9.81 -16.12
C LYS A 58 -2.24 10.10 -17.36
N ILE A 59 -1.50 9.10 -17.84
CA ILE A 59 -0.65 9.21 -19.03
C ILE A 59 -1.49 9.55 -20.26
N VAL A 60 -2.68 8.97 -20.38
CA VAL A 60 -3.60 9.24 -21.48
C VAL A 60 -4.03 10.72 -21.51
N MET A 61 -4.19 11.32 -20.35
CA MET A 61 -4.56 12.74 -20.24
C MET A 61 -3.39 13.68 -20.51
N ALA A 62 -2.17 13.24 -20.25
CA ALA A 62 -0.95 14.04 -20.46
C ALA A 62 -0.46 13.97 -21.92
N SER A 63 -0.66 12.86 -22.60
CA SER A 63 -0.34 12.70 -24.02
C SER A 63 -1.55 13.19 -24.84
N ALA A 64 -1.48 14.42 -25.35
CA ALA A 64 -2.47 14.90 -26.31
C ALA A 64 -2.53 13.94 -27.51
N PHE A 65 -3.52 13.12 -27.58
CA PHE A 65 -4.08 12.21 -28.60
C PHE A 65 -3.20 11.71 -29.77
N GLU A 66 -1.97 12.17 -29.96
CA GLU A 66 -1.20 11.92 -31.17
C GLU A 66 0.12 11.18 -30.99
N ARG A 67 0.55 10.91 -29.75
CA ARG A 67 1.81 10.21 -29.48
C ARG A 67 1.65 9.13 -28.42
N LEU A 68 2.37 8.04 -28.59
CA LEU A 68 2.54 7.04 -27.54
C LEU A 68 3.14 7.71 -26.30
N PRO A 69 2.72 7.33 -25.09
CA PRO A 69 3.31 7.89 -23.87
C PRO A 69 4.81 7.63 -23.88
N GLU A 70 5.55 8.69 -23.69
CA GLU A 70 7.01 8.66 -23.56
C GLU A 70 7.36 9.04 -22.12
N GLY A 71 8.45 8.51 -21.62
CA GLY A 71 9.00 8.86 -20.33
C GLY A 71 9.34 7.65 -19.48
N LYS A 72 9.73 7.96 -18.27
CA LYS A 72 10.16 7.00 -17.27
C LYS A 72 9.15 6.91 -16.13
N VAL A 73 9.23 5.87 -15.36
CA VAL A 73 8.41 5.68 -14.15
C VAL A 73 8.42 6.92 -13.25
N ARG A 74 9.59 7.54 -13.05
CA ARG A 74 9.72 8.76 -12.24
C ARG A 74 8.85 9.93 -12.68
N ASP A 75 8.51 10.00 -13.97
CA ASP A 75 7.69 11.09 -14.53
C ASP A 75 6.21 10.95 -14.18
N TYR A 76 5.76 9.75 -13.81
CA TYR A 76 4.35 9.42 -13.58
C TYR A 76 4.04 8.86 -12.19
N MET A 77 5.03 8.36 -11.47
CA MET A 77 4.84 7.77 -10.14
C MET A 77 4.29 8.78 -9.14
N THR A 78 3.57 8.27 -8.15
CA THR A 78 3.18 9.01 -6.96
C THR A 78 4.35 9.00 -5.98
N THR A 79 4.80 10.17 -5.54
CA THR A 79 5.93 10.33 -4.61
C THR A 79 5.52 10.48 -3.15
N ASP A 80 4.27 10.88 -2.91
CA ASP A 80 3.69 10.94 -1.56
C ASP A 80 3.25 9.53 -1.13
N VAL A 81 4.21 8.76 -0.63
CA VAL A 81 4.02 7.34 -0.31
C VAL A 81 3.80 7.17 1.18
N VAL A 82 2.71 6.49 1.53
CA VAL A 82 2.48 6.00 2.88
C VAL A 82 3.20 4.68 3.05
N THR A 83 4.10 4.60 4.01
CA THR A 83 4.85 3.39 4.36
C THR A 83 4.57 2.98 5.79
N VAL A 84 4.77 1.71 6.08
CA VAL A 84 4.73 1.15 7.44
C VAL A 84 6.05 0.46 7.75
N THR A 85 6.30 0.16 9.00
CA THR A 85 7.48 -0.59 9.44
C THR A 85 7.09 -2.02 9.80
N PRO A 86 8.03 -2.96 9.90
CA PRO A 86 7.73 -4.32 10.35
C PRO A 86 7.04 -4.39 11.72
N ARG A 87 7.18 -3.35 12.55
CA ARG A 87 6.56 -3.26 13.88
C ARG A 87 5.17 -2.64 13.88
N SER A 88 4.75 -2.02 12.78
CA SER A 88 3.40 -1.45 12.66
C SER A 88 2.36 -2.53 12.91
N THR A 89 1.39 -2.22 13.75
CA THR A 89 0.34 -3.17 14.13
C THR A 89 -0.70 -3.31 13.04
N ILE A 90 -1.49 -4.38 13.09
CA ILE A 90 -2.61 -4.57 12.16
C ILE A 90 -3.58 -3.38 12.20
N TYR A 91 -3.75 -2.75 13.36
CA TYR A 91 -4.61 -1.56 13.50
C TYR A 91 -4.05 -0.36 12.75
N ASP A 92 -2.73 -0.11 12.84
CA ASP A 92 -2.06 0.95 12.07
C ASP A 92 -2.23 0.74 10.58
N ILE A 93 -2.05 -0.51 10.12
CA ILE A 93 -2.20 -0.88 8.71
C ILE A 93 -3.63 -0.67 8.23
N VAL A 94 -4.63 -1.12 9.01
CA VAL A 94 -6.05 -0.95 8.68
C VAL A 94 -6.42 0.53 8.64
N ASP A 95 -5.94 1.33 9.59
CA ASP A 95 -6.17 2.77 9.61
C ASP A 95 -5.66 3.44 8.33
N HIS A 96 -4.44 3.11 7.90
CA HIS A 96 -3.91 3.60 6.63
C HIS A 96 -4.75 3.17 5.43
N PHE A 97 -5.19 1.92 5.37
CA PHE A 97 -6.04 1.45 4.27
C PHE A 97 -7.41 2.11 4.25
N LEU A 98 -7.95 2.49 5.38
CA LEU A 98 -9.25 3.18 5.46
C LEU A 98 -9.13 4.67 5.09
N LYS A 99 -7.99 5.29 5.34
CA LYS A 99 -7.74 6.72 5.08
C LYS A 99 -7.18 7.02 3.69
N THR A 100 -6.63 6.03 3.02
CA THR A 100 -5.98 6.20 1.70
C THR A 100 -6.60 5.28 0.64
N PRO A 101 -6.48 5.65 -0.66
CA PRO A 101 -6.98 4.81 -1.75
C PRO A 101 -6.03 3.65 -2.09
N PHE A 102 -4.89 3.53 -1.42
CA PHE A 102 -3.90 2.51 -1.71
C PHE A 102 -4.40 1.12 -1.33
N ARG A 103 -4.08 0.13 -2.15
CA ARG A 103 -4.40 -1.29 -1.91
C ARG A 103 -3.22 -2.05 -1.32
N ARG A 104 -2.05 -1.43 -1.32
CA ARG A 104 -0.79 -1.99 -0.86
C ARG A 104 0.01 -0.92 -0.14
N LEU A 105 0.67 -1.30 0.94
CA LEU A 105 1.54 -0.42 1.70
C LEU A 105 2.95 -1.02 1.69
N PRO A 106 3.96 -0.28 1.21
CA PRO A 106 5.34 -0.70 1.37
C PRO A 106 5.72 -0.78 2.85
N VAL A 107 6.40 -1.85 3.20
CA VAL A 107 6.99 -2.04 4.53
C VAL A 107 8.47 -1.74 4.42
N VAL A 108 8.94 -0.79 5.21
CA VAL A 108 10.32 -0.30 5.16
C VAL A 108 11.01 -0.43 6.50
N GLU A 109 12.30 -0.73 6.47
CA GLU A 109 13.23 -0.59 7.59
C GLU A 109 14.20 0.55 7.29
N GLY A 110 14.14 1.61 8.11
CA GLY A 110 14.71 2.87 7.69
C GLY A 110 13.92 3.36 6.46
N GLU A 111 14.59 3.48 5.32
CA GLU A 111 13.95 3.84 4.04
C GLU A 111 13.92 2.66 3.04
N LYS A 112 14.50 1.52 3.43
CA LYS A 112 14.66 0.35 2.54
C LYS A 112 13.43 -0.54 2.57
N LEU A 113 12.99 -0.94 1.39
CA LEU A 113 11.87 -1.86 1.22
C LEU A 113 12.23 -3.26 1.73
N VAL A 114 11.43 -3.81 2.63
CA VAL A 114 11.55 -5.18 3.11
C VAL A 114 10.37 -6.07 2.69
N GLY A 115 9.29 -5.48 2.23
CA GLY A 115 8.13 -6.20 1.73
C GLY A 115 6.94 -5.26 1.48
N VAL A 116 5.80 -5.84 1.21
CA VAL A 116 4.54 -5.12 0.99
C VAL A 116 3.41 -5.82 1.74
N VAL A 117 2.57 -5.06 2.40
CA VAL A 117 1.31 -5.54 2.97
C VAL A 117 0.17 -5.11 2.06
N SER A 118 -0.68 -6.04 1.67
CA SER A 118 -1.88 -5.77 0.89
C SER A 118 -3.14 -5.82 1.75
N ARG A 119 -4.23 -5.23 1.26
CA ARG A 119 -5.57 -5.39 1.88
C ARG A 119 -5.94 -6.87 1.98
N THR A 120 -5.58 -7.67 0.96
CA THR A 120 -5.82 -9.12 0.96
C THR A 120 -5.09 -9.83 2.09
N ASN A 121 -3.83 -9.44 2.39
CA ASN A 121 -3.09 -10.01 3.53
C ASN A 121 -3.84 -9.76 4.85
N VAL A 122 -4.34 -8.55 5.03
CA VAL A 122 -5.11 -8.18 6.23
C VAL A 122 -6.41 -8.95 6.33
N VAL A 123 -7.18 -9.04 5.24
CA VAL A 123 -8.44 -9.79 5.22
C VAL A 123 -8.23 -11.26 5.52
N LYS A 124 -7.19 -11.88 4.96
CA LYS A 124 -6.83 -13.27 5.27
C LYS A 124 -6.49 -13.45 6.75
N ALA A 125 -5.75 -12.51 7.33
CA ALA A 125 -5.42 -12.57 8.76
C ALA A 125 -6.67 -12.44 9.63
N ILE A 126 -7.57 -11.51 9.32
CA ILE A 126 -8.84 -11.33 10.03
C ILE A 126 -9.71 -12.60 9.94
N ALA A 127 -9.80 -13.20 8.76
CA ALA A 127 -10.55 -14.45 8.57
C ALA A 127 -9.98 -15.59 9.41
N ALA A 128 -8.65 -15.70 9.49
CA ALA A 128 -7.98 -16.72 10.30
C ALA A 128 -8.14 -16.49 11.81
N MET A 129 -8.36 -15.27 12.25
CA MET A 129 -8.59 -14.95 13.68
C MET A 129 -9.87 -15.58 14.25
N ARG A 130 -10.85 -15.89 13.41
CA ARG A 130 -12.05 -16.62 13.84
C ARG A 130 -11.71 -17.95 14.51
N ASP A 131 -10.68 -18.61 13.99
CA ASP A 131 -10.24 -19.93 14.47
C ASP A 131 -9.20 -19.82 15.59
N ASN A 132 -8.66 -18.61 15.82
CA ASN A 132 -7.69 -18.34 16.89
C ASN A 132 -7.89 -16.93 17.48
N PRO A 133 -8.84 -16.78 18.43
CA PRO A 133 -9.17 -15.49 19.04
C PRO A 133 -7.99 -14.82 19.77
N ASP A 134 -6.97 -15.57 20.17
CA ASP A 134 -5.79 -15.05 20.86
C ASP A 134 -4.91 -14.14 19.98
N LEU A 135 -5.14 -14.14 18.67
CA LEU A 135 -4.51 -13.21 17.73
C LEU A 135 -5.11 -11.79 17.82
N TYR A 136 -6.27 -11.65 18.46
CA TYR A 136 -6.88 -10.36 18.78
C TYR A 136 -6.24 -9.80 20.07
N GLY A 137 -5.11 -9.15 19.95
CA GLY A 137 -4.69 -8.26 21.02
C GLY A 137 -5.73 -7.14 21.17
N THR A 138 -6.24 -6.91 22.39
CA THR A 138 -7.05 -5.72 22.64
C THR A 138 -6.25 -4.47 22.28
N PRO A 139 -6.85 -3.50 21.58
CA PRO A 139 -6.16 -2.23 21.35
C PRO A 139 -5.73 -1.65 22.69
N ASP A 140 -4.49 -1.17 22.76
CA ASP A 140 -4.06 -0.40 23.90
C ASP A 140 -4.81 0.94 23.89
N VAL A 141 -5.91 0.98 24.62
CA VAL A 141 -6.71 2.20 24.82
C VAL A 141 -6.06 3.21 25.77
N SER A 142 -4.84 2.93 26.23
CA SER A 142 -4.12 3.81 27.14
C SER A 142 -3.35 4.94 26.47
N SER A 143 -3.17 4.90 25.16
CA SER A 143 -2.71 6.07 24.40
C SER A 143 -3.86 7.06 24.26
N PRO A 144 -3.68 8.33 24.69
CA PRO A 144 -4.68 9.34 24.42
C PRO A 144 -4.85 9.45 22.90
N ALA A 145 -6.05 9.09 22.42
CA ALA A 145 -6.44 9.32 21.06
C ALA A 145 -6.25 10.82 20.78
N ASP A 146 -5.49 11.13 19.74
CA ASP A 146 -5.54 12.46 19.14
C ASP A 146 -7.00 12.71 18.78
N GLU A 147 -7.65 13.59 19.53
CA GLU A 147 -9.05 13.96 19.35
C GLU A 147 -9.19 14.71 18.01
N GLY A 148 -9.48 13.99 16.96
CA GLY A 148 -9.79 14.65 15.70
C GLY A 148 -9.89 13.72 14.50
N ALA A 149 -11.01 13.08 14.36
CA ALA A 149 -11.69 12.76 13.10
C ALA A 149 -12.43 11.41 13.19
N GLY A 150 -13.71 11.52 13.40
CA GLY A 150 -14.74 10.52 13.50
C GLY A 150 -14.62 9.28 12.63
N VAL A 151 -14.39 8.17 13.28
CA VAL A 151 -14.66 6.82 12.73
C VAL A 151 -16.18 6.60 12.58
N ASP A 152 -16.98 7.54 13.12
CA ASP A 152 -18.45 7.43 13.24
C ASP A 152 -19.19 7.65 11.90
N SER A 153 -18.56 8.30 10.92
CA SER A 153 -19.24 8.57 9.64
C SER A 153 -19.18 7.41 8.64
N ALA A 154 -18.19 6.54 8.77
CA ALA A 154 -18.06 5.40 7.84
C ALA A 154 -18.97 4.23 8.22
N MET A 155 -19.19 4.00 9.51
CA MET A 155 -20.12 2.94 9.97
C MET A 155 -21.59 3.28 9.79
N ARG A 156 -21.97 4.55 9.78
CA ARG A 156 -23.37 4.97 9.56
C ARG A 156 -23.79 4.85 8.10
N ARG A 157 -22.86 4.94 7.14
CA ARG A 157 -23.18 4.76 5.71
C ARG A 157 -23.35 3.30 5.29
N ALA A 158 -22.81 2.35 6.03
CA ALA A 158 -22.96 0.92 5.75
C ALA A 158 -24.27 0.30 6.28
N ARG A 159 -25.04 1.04 7.11
CA ARG A 159 -26.32 0.57 7.66
C ARG A 159 -27.57 1.22 7.05
N GLY A 160 -27.40 2.04 6.02
CA GLY A 160 -28.48 2.85 5.42
C GLY A 160 -28.78 2.54 3.96
N GLN A 161 -28.72 1.27 3.56
CA GLN A 161 -29.34 0.77 2.32
C GLN A 161 -29.82 -0.65 2.52
#